data_0778f916a332e469dd6e8247842ca648
#
_entry.id   0778f916a332e469dd6e8247842ca648
#
_cell.length_a   1.000
_cell.length_b   1.000
_cell.length_c   1.000
_cell.angle_alpha   90.00
_cell.angle_beta   90.00
_cell.angle_gamma   90.00
#
_symmetry.space_group_name_H-M   'P 1'
#
loop_
_entity.id
_entity.type
_entity.pdbx_description
1 polymer ?
#
loop_
_entity_poly.entity_id
_entity_poly.type
_entity_poly.pdbx_seq_one_letter_code
_entity_poly.pdbx_strand_id
1 'polypeptide(L)'
;EVGYGEELSGIEIIGKNGMDISLISEYSKNILKRIAKNSNNPVVVITDVSRTPLEQAKTMYNLIEANGVMHVKNNVYSHKVHSVINIYDDLKKESKPKEYILNHMEQEIRVLIPKGYFQHCQDPNIKNTFDVSVRSLKNQKEFFRAAEEYKNIHQGFHIIDERRNQAPCYHIEITQP
;
A
#
# COMPACT_ATOMS: atom_id res chain seq x y z
N GLU A 1 -13.80 -1.20 -30.84
CA GLU A 1 -12.85 -1.00 -29.70
C GLU A 1 -12.02 0.23 -30.01
N VAL A 2 -12.39 1.37 -29.43
CA VAL A 2 -11.61 2.61 -29.52
C VAL A 2 -10.44 2.46 -28.53
N GLY A 3 -9.21 2.54 -29.07
CA GLY A 3 -8.00 2.32 -28.30
C GLY A 3 -7.82 3.29 -27.14
N TYR A 4 -8.07 2.80 -25.95
CA TYR A 4 -7.86 3.53 -24.69
C TYR A 4 -6.38 3.93 -24.42
N GLY A 5 -5.45 3.47 -25.27
CA GLY A 5 -4.03 3.73 -25.10
C GLY A 5 -3.56 5.14 -25.49
N GLU A 6 -4.14 5.73 -26.53
CA GLU A 6 -3.74 7.07 -26.98
C GLU A 6 -4.34 8.19 -26.12
N GLU A 7 -5.50 7.96 -25.54
CA GLU A 7 -6.21 8.97 -24.75
C GLU A 7 -5.52 9.31 -23.43
N LEU A 8 -4.75 8.38 -22.86
CA LEU A 8 -4.04 8.53 -21.59
C LEU A 8 -2.53 8.77 -21.77
N SER A 9 -2.07 8.87 -23.02
CA SER A 9 -0.68 9.25 -23.30
C SER A 9 -0.39 10.67 -22.79
N GLY A 10 0.80 10.88 -22.22
CA GLY A 10 1.20 12.16 -21.64
C GLY A 10 0.87 12.34 -20.15
N ILE A 11 0.19 11.38 -19.52
CA ILE A 11 0.05 11.34 -18.07
C ILE A 11 1.11 10.40 -17.47
N GLU A 12 1.91 10.90 -16.56
CA GLU A 12 2.95 10.12 -15.87
C GLU A 12 2.53 9.79 -14.43
N ILE A 13 2.73 8.53 -14.06
CA ILE A 13 2.63 8.06 -12.67
C ILE A 13 4.05 7.67 -12.24
N ILE A 14 4.60 8.37 -11.27
CA ILE A 14 5.99 8.17 -10.82
C ILE A 14 6.07 8.00 -9.31
N GLY A 15 7.05 7.23 -8.84
CA GLY A 15 7.39 7.15 -7.43
C GLY A 15 8.29 8.31 -7.00
N LYS A 16 8.03 8.88 -5.82
CA LYS A 16 8.86 9.92 -5.23
C LYS A 16 10.29 9.42 -5.06
N ASN A 17 11.27 10.21 -5.51
CA ASN A 17 12.70 9.89 -5.40
C ASN A 17 13.07 8.52 -5.99
N GLY A 18 12.41 8.09 -7.06
CA GLY A 18 12.65 6.80 -7.70
C GLY A 18 12.07 5.60 -6.96
N MET A 19 11.11 5.81 -6.06
CA MET A 19 10.41 4.72 -5.37
C MET A 19 9.85 3.72 -6.39
N ASP A 20 10.01 2.43 -6.09
CA ASP A 20 9.39 1.36 -6.87
C ASP A 20 7.88 1.34 -6.67
N ILE A 21 7.14 1.51 -7.76
CA ILE A 21 5.68 1.46 -7.81
C ILE A 21 5.15 0.24 -8.58
N SER A 22 5.97 -0.77 -8.79
CA SER A 22 5.60 -1.99 -9.54
C SER A 22 4.45 -2.78 -8.90
N LEU A 23 4.20 -2.61 -7.59
CA LEU A 23 3.06 -3.21 -6.90
C LEU A 23 1.72 -2.57 -7.28
N ILE A 24 1.72 -1.36 -7.83
CA ILE A 24 0.51 -0.73 -8.36
C ILE A 24 0.26 -1.32 -9.75
N SER A 25 -0.86 -2.02 -9.90
CA SER A 25 -1.22 -2.68 -11.15
C SER A 25 -1.47 -1.69 -12.30
N GLU A 26 -1.38 -2.16 -13.53
CA GLU A 26 -1.77 -1.36 -14.71
C GLU A 26 -3.25 -0.93 -14.65
N TYR A 27 -4.12 -1.78 -14.10
CA TYR A 27 -5.51 -1.42 -13.84
C TYR A 27 -5.62 -0.18 -12.95
N SER A 28 -4.92 -0.16 -11.83
CA SER A 28 -4.91 0.99 -10.91
C SER A 28 -4.24 2.23 -11.51
N LYS A 29 -3.14 2.06 -12.24
CA LYS A 29 -2.47 3.16 -12.96
C LYS A 29 -3.37 3.80 -14.00
N ASN A 30 -4.15 3.00 -14.73
CA ASN A 30 -5.09 3.51 -15.73
C ASN A 30 -6.22 4.33 -15.08
N ILE A 31 -6.71 3.91 -13.91
CA ILE A 31 -7.69 4.70 -13.14
C ILE A 31 -7.09 6.04 -12.73
N LEU A 32 -5.87 6.04 -12.17
CA LEU A 32 -5.18 7.28 -11.79
C LEU A 32 -4.95 8.21 -12.99
N LYS A 33 -4.55 7.67 -14.13
CA LYS A 33 -4.36 8.46 -15.36
C LYS A 33 -5.65 9.13 -15.82
N ARG A 34 -6.78 8.44 -15.74
CA ARG A 34 -8.09 9.03 -16.08
C ARG A 34 -8.45 10.16 -15.13
N ILE A 35 -8.28 9.96 -13.83
CA ILE A 35 -8.52 10.99 -12.81
C ILE A 35 -7.59 12.20 -13.05
N ALA A 36 -6.31 11.93 -13.31
CA ALA A 36 -5.31 12.96 -13.57
C ALA A 36 -5.63 13.76 -14.84
N LYS A 37 -6.03 13.08 -15.92
CA LYS A 37 -6.46 13.73 -17.17
C LYS A 37 -7.68 14.62 -16.95
N ASN A 38 -8.72 14.10 -16.31
CA ASN A 38 -9.96 14.84 -16.06
C ASN A 38 -9.77 16.05 -15.14
N SER A 39 -8.70 16.09 -14.39
CA SER A 39 -8.34 17.16 -13.47
C SER A 39 -7.15 18.02 -13.93
N ASN A 40 -6.69 17.83 -15.18
CA ASN A 40 -5.54 18.56 -15.74
C ASN A 40 -4.24 18.43 -14.91
N ASN A 41 -3.96 17.23 -14.44
CA ASN A 41 -2.73 16.90 -13.74
C ASN A 41 -1.87 16.00 -14.63
N PRO A 42 -0.81 16.49 -15.27
CA PRO A 42 0.01 15.69 -16.16
C PRO A 42 0.90 14.68 -15.44
N VAL A 43 1.17 14.90 -14.15
CA VAL A 43 2.03 14.05 -13.33
C VAL A 43 1.35 13.74 -12.00
N VAL A 44 1.39 12.47 -11.62
CA VAL A 44 0.97 12.00 -10.29
C VAL A 44 2.17 11.35 -9.61
N VAL A 45 2.53 11.85 -8.44
CA VAL A 45 3.66 11.36 -7.65
C VAL A 45 3.15 10.50 -6.50
N ILE A 46 3.59 9.25 -6.48
CA ILE A 46 3.29 8.30 -5.39
C ILE A 46 4.34 8.45 -4.30
N THR A 47 3.91 8.66 -3.06
CA THR A 47 4.80 8.86 -1.91
C THR A 47 4.90 7.67 -0.98
N ASP A 48 3.94 6.76 -1.02
CA ASP A 48 3.95 5.52 -0.26
C ASP A 48 3.14 4.45 -0.99
N VAL A 49 3.55 3.19 -0.83
CA VAL A 49 2.82 2.01 -1.33
C VAL A 49 2.75 0.99 -0.21
N SER A 50 1.59 0.40 0.01
CA SER A 50 1.43 -0.62 1.05
C SER A 50 2.36 -1.82 0.81
N ARG A 51 2.91 -2.33 1.90
CA ARG A 51 3.74 -3.53 1.89
C ARG A 51 2.93 -4.75 1.52
N THR A 52 3.58 -5.71 0.86
CA THR A 52 3.03 -7.07 0.74
C THR A 52 3.12 -7.80 2.09
N PRO A 53 2.31 -8.85 2.31
CA PRO A 53 2.45 -9.68 3.51
C PRO A 53 3.85 -10.25 3.70
N LEU A 54 4.53 -10.66 2.62
CA LEU A 54 5.91 -11.15 2.69
C LEU A 54 6.91 -10.06 3.10
N GLU A 55 6.78 -8.86 2.56
CA GLU A 55 7.62 -7.70 2.96
C GLU A 55 7.39 -7.33 4.42
N GLN A 56 6.15 -7.38 4.88
CA GLN A 56 5.81 -7.16 6.29
C GLN A 56 6.44 -8.24 7.18
N ALA A 57 6.38 -9.50 6.78
CA ALA A 57 7.04 -10.61 7.49
C ALA A 57 8.56 -10.41 7.58
N LYS A 58 9.20 -10.04 6.48
CA LYS A 58 10.64 -9.72 6.43
C LYS A 58 11.01 -8.56 7.34
N THR A 59 10.21 -7.52 7.35
CA THR A 59 10.42 -6.36 8.23
C THR A 59 10.35 -6.77 9.71
N MET A 60 9.31 -7.52 10.10
CA MET A 60 9.17 -8.01 11.46
C MET A 60 10.29 -8.95 11.85
N TYR A 61 10.65 -9.91 10.99
CA TYR A 61 11.76 -10.82 11.21
C TYR A 61 13.07 -10.08 11.50
N ASN A 62 13.43 -9.12 10.67
CA ASN A 62 14.66 -8.35 10.81
C ASN A 62 14.66 -7.50 12.08
N LEU A 63 13.53 -6.89 12.46
CA LEU A 63 13.38 -6.15 13.71
C LEU A 63 13.59 -7.04 14.94
N ILE A 64 13.04 -8.27 14.90
CA ILE A 64 13.20 -9.22 16.02
C ILE A 64 14.65 -9.69 16.12
N GLU A 65 15.30 -10.00 14.99
CA GLU A 65 16.72 -10.39 14.99
C GLU A 65 17.62 -9.27 15.55
N ALA A 66 17.30 -8.01 15.24
CA ALA A 66 18.09 -6.86 15.71
C ALA A 66 17.85 -6.47 17.17
N ASN A 67 16.62 -6.62 17.69
CA ASN A 67 16.20 -6.04 18.95
C ASN A 67 15.67 -7.07 19.97
N GLY A 68 15.41 -8.29 19.56
CA GLY A 68 14.84 -9.35 20.39
C GLY A 68 13.31 -9.34 20.47
N VAL A 69 12.75 -10.51 20.74
CA VAL A 69 11.29 -10.75 20.82
C VAL A 69 10.60 -9.82 21.81
N MET A 70 11.14 -9.71 23.01
CA MET A 70 10.52 -8.91 24.09
C MET A 70 10.48 -7.42 23.77
N HIS A 71 11.56 -6.88 23.19
CA HIS A 71 11.61 -5.49 22.78
C HIS A 71 10.56 -5.17 21.72
N VAL A 72 10.45 -6.02 20.71
CA VAL A 72 9.51 -5.83 19.60
C VAL A 72 8.07 -5.94 20.08
N LYS A 73 7.75 -6.87 20.96
CA LYS A 73 6.42 -6.98 21.60
C LYS A 73 6.06 -5.76 22.44
N ASN A 74 6.99 -5.25 23.22
CA ASN A 74 6.70 -4.20 24.18
C ASN A 74 6.72 -2.78 23.57
N ASN A 75 7.50 -2.56 22.51
CA ASN A 75 7.80 -1.20 22.05
C ASN A 75 7.45 -0.93 20.59
N VAL A 76 7.24 -1.96 19.77
CA VAL A 76 7.06 -1.78 18.32
C VAL A 76 5.66 -2.16 17.85
N TYR A 77 5.19 -3.34 18.21
CA TYR A 77 3.92 -3.87 17.75
C TYR A 77 2.88 -4.03 18.86
N SER A 78 1.64 -3.68 18.53
CA SER A 78 0.48 -3.93 19.38
C SER A 78 0.31 -5.44 19.66
N HIS A 79 -0.25 -5.77 20.83
CA HIS A 79 -0.58 -7.16 21.20
C HIS A 79 -1.46 -7.88 20.18
N LYS A 80 -2.23 -7.14 19.37
CA LYS A 80 -3.12 -7.68 18.33
C LYS A 80 -2.38 -8.46 17.23
N VAL A 81 -1.10 -8.18 17.03
CA VAL A 81 -0.27 -8.85 16.02
C VAL A 81 0.85 -9.70 16.63
N HIS A 82 0.83 -9.91 17.95
CA HIS A 82 1.85 -10.72 18.63
C HIS A 82 1.84 -12.19 18.18
N SER A 83 0.74 -12.70 17.61
CA SER A 83 0.71 -14.04 17.02
C SER A 83 1.78 -14.25 15.94
N VAL A 84 2.07 -13.23 15.14
CA VAL A 84 3.16 -13.28 14.13
C VAL A 84 4.53 -13.38 14.80
N ILE A 85 4.75 -12.62 15.87
CA ILE A 85 6.00 -12.64 16.64
C ILE A 85 6.17 -13.99 17.36
N ASN A 86 5.10 -14.57 17.87
CA ASN A 86 5.10 -15.87 18.51
C ASN A 86 5.49 -16.99 17.51
N ILE A 87 5.03 -16.91 16.28
CA ILE A 87 5.44 -17.84 15.21
C ILE A 87 6.96 -17.80 15.00
N TYR A 88 7.53 -16.58 14.92
CA TYR A 88 8.99 -16.44 14.86
C TYR A 88 9.67 -17.11 16.04
N ASP A 89 9.25 -16.81 17.27
CA ASP A 89 9.89 -17.28 18.50
C ASP A 89 9.83 -18.81 18.61
N ASP A 90 8.67 -19.41 18.37
CA ASP A 90 8.46 -20.84 18.44
C ASP A 90 9.28 -21.60 17.37
N LEU A 91 9.23 -21.15 16.13
CA LEU A 91 9.94 -21.79 15.02
C LEU A 91 11.47 -21.60 15.11
N LYS A 92 11.91 -20.46 15.67
CA LYS A 92 13.33 -20.23 15.94
C LYS A 92 13.87 -21.17 17.01
N LYS A 93 13.11 -21.41 18.08
CA LYS A 93 13.44 -22.40 19.12
C LYS A 93 13.51 -23.83 18.57
N GLU A 94 12.69 -24.13 17.55
CA GLU A 94 12.73 -25.40 16.83
C GLU A 94 13.84 -25.47 15.78
N SER A 95 14.70 -24.47 15.68
CA SER A 95 15.79 -24.37 14.70
C SER A 95 15.32 -24.46 13.23
N LYS A 96 14.12 -23.97 12.94
CA LYS A 96 13.62 -23.92 11.56
C LYS A 96 14.41 -22.88 10.73
N PRO A 97 14.62 -23.11 9.43
CA PRO A 97 15.32 -22.16 8.57
C PRO A 97 14.51 -20.88 8.36
N LYS A 98 15.20 -19.79 8.07
CA LYS A 98 14.61 -18.46 7.87
C LYS A 98 13.41 -18.47 6.91
N GLU A 99 13.54 -19.12 5.77
CA GLU A 99 12.47 -19.13 4.76
C GLU A 99 11.19 -19.82 5.26
N TYR A 100 11.35 -20.89 6.05
CA TYR A 100 10.23 -21.58 6.68
C TYR A 100 9.52 -20.65 7.68
N ILE A 101 10.28 -19.93 8.51
CA ILE A 101 9.75 -18.96 9.48
C ILE A 101 9.02 -17.84 8.76
N LEU A 102 9.61 -17.23 7.73
CA LEU A 102 9.01 -16.15 6.96
C LEU A 102 7.70 -16.58 6.30
N ASN A 103 7.63 -17.79 5.75
CA ASN A 103 6.42 -18.30 5.14
C ASN A 103 5.26 -18.40 6.15
N HIS A 104 5.54 -18.92 7.35
CA HIS A 104 4.50 -19.01 8.39
C HIS A 104 4.10 -17.65 8.95
N MET A 105 5.04 -16.72 9.10
CA MET A 105 4.73 -15.34 9.48
C MET A 105 3.86 -14.65 8.42
N GLU A 106 4.18 -14.83 7.15
CA GLU A 106 3.39 -14.29 6.03
C GLU A 106 1.95 -14.81 6.04
N GLN A 107 1.78 -16.11 6.23
CA GLN A 107 0.45 -16.74 6.30
C GLN A 107 -0.39 -16.15 7.44
N GLU A 108 0.20 -15.96 8.62
CA GLU A 108 -0.49 -15.33 9.76
C GLU A 108 -0.84 -13.86 9.48
N ILE A 109 0.05 -13.12 8.85
CA ILE A 109 -0.23 -11.73 8.41
C ILE A 109 -1.44 -11.70 7.47
N ARG A 110 -1.52 -12.61 6.51
CA ARG A 110 -2.67 -12.73 5.60
C ARG A 110 -3.99 -12.99 6.33
N VAL A 111 -3.96 -13.74 7.43
CA VAL A 111 -5.14 -13.98 8.28
C VAL A 111 -5.55 -12.72 9.03
N LEU A 112 -4.57 -11.89 9.45
CA LEU A 112 -4.82 -10.70 10.28
C LEU A 112 -5.26 -9.47 9.47
N ILE A 113 -4.87 -9.35 8.21
CA ILE A 113 -5.24 -8.21 7.35
C ILE A 113 -6.77 -8.04 7.24
N PRO A 114 -7.58 -9.07 6.95
CA PRO A 114 -9.04 -8.92 6.89
C PRO A 114 -9.68 -8.53 8.22
N LYS A 115 -8.98 -8.75 9.33
CA LYS A 115 -9.42 -8.34 10.67
C LYS A 115 -9.12 -6.87 10.99
N GLY A 116 -8.54 -6.12 10.04
CA GLY A 116 -8.19 -4.71 10.19
C GLY A 116 -6.84 -4.46 10.82
N TYR A 117 -5.98 -5.47 10.94
CA TYR A 117 -4.61 -5.31 11.42
C TYR A 117 -3.65 -5.10 10.26
N PHE A 118 -2.48 -4.51 10.52
CA PHE A 118 -1.51 -4.15 9.48
C PHE A 118 -2.10 -3.20 8.42
N GLN A 119 -2.53 -2.01 8.84
CA GLN A 119 -3.16 -1.01 7.96
C GLN A 119 -2.32 -0.61 6.75
N HIS A 120 -0.98 -0.73 6.84
CA HIS A 120 -0.04 -0.45 5.75
C HIS A 120 0.41 -1.69 4.99
N CYS A 121 -0.32 -2.79 5.14
CA CYS A 121 -0.04 -4.06 4.47
C CYS A 121 -1.27 -4.54 3.71
N GLN A 122 -1.12 -4.82 2.41
CA GLN A 122 -2.19 -5.32 1.56
C GLN A 122 -1.64 -6.39 0.60
N ASP A 123 -2.49 -7.34 0.22
CA ASP A 123 -2.20 -8.19 -0.91
C ASP A 123 -2.48 -7.40 -2.20
N PRO A 124 -1.47 -7.09 -3.02
CA PRO A 124 -1.64 -6.27 -4.22
C PRO A 124 -2.51 -6.94 -5.29
N ASN A 125 -2.73 -8.25 -5.21
CA ASN A 125 -3.66 -8.97 -6.08
C ASN A 125 -5.13 -8.77 -5.70
N ILE A 126 -5.38 -8.33 -4.47
CA ILE A 126 -6.73 -8.07 -3.95
C ILE A 126 -7.02 -6.57 -3.96
N LYS A 127 -6.08 -5.77 -3.50
CA LYS A 127 -6.24 -4.33 -3.37
C LYS A 127 -4.89 -3.61 -3.51
N ASN A 128 -4.84 -2.56 -4.33
CA ASN A 128 -3.74 -1.62 -4.29
C ASN A 128 -4.07 -0.47 -3.31
N THR A 129 -3.11 -0.15 -2.44
CA THR A 129 -3.21 0.94 -1.47
C THR A 129 -1.94 1.77 -1.54
N PHE A 130 -2.10 3.07 -1.76
CA PHE A 130 -0.96 3.97 -1.95
C PHE A 130 -1.37 5.42 -1.67
N ASP A 131 -0.36 6.27 -1.47
CA ASP A 131 -0.54 7.70 -1.22
C ASP A 131 -0.07 8.53 -2.42
N VAL A 132 -0.89 9.51 -2.81
CA VAL A 132 -0.57 10.49 -3.83
C VAL A 132 -0.15 11.80 -3.17
N SER A 133 1.01 12.33 -3.56
CA SER A 133 1.49 13.64 -3.09
C SER A 133 0.56 14.76 -3.51
N VAL A 134 -0.04 15.45 -2.55
CA VAL A 134 -0.87 16.63 -2.84
C VAL A 134 -0.02 17.79 -3.36
N ARG A 135 1.17 18.00 -2.79
CA ARG A 135 2.07 19.10 -3.18
C ARG A 135 2.56 19.02 -4.62
N SER A 136 2.62 17.81 -5.18
CA SER A 136 3.09 17.57 -6.55
C SER A 136 1.98 17.71 -7.60
N LEU A 137 0.73 17.79 -7.19
CA LEU A 137 -0.40 17.98 -8.08
C LEU A 137 -0.51 19.46 -8.51
N LYS A 138 -0.63 19.68 -9.80
CA LYS A 138 -0.87 21.01 -10.38
C LYS A 138 -2.23 21.57 -9.96
N ASN A 139 -3.26 20.73 -9.97
CA ASN A 139 -4.64 21.05 -9.65
C ASN A 139 -5.17 20.11 -8.56
N GLN A 140 -4.85 20.42 -7.31
CA GLN A 140 -5.13 19.54 -6.16
C GLN A 140 -6.62 19.31 -5.92
N LYS A 141 -7.41 20.38 -5.88
CA LYS A 141 -8.85 20.31 -5.63
C LYS A 141 -9.59 19.59 -6.75
N GLU A 142 -9.20 19.87 -7.99
CA GLU A 142 -9.80 19.22 -9.15
C GLU A 142 -9.46 17.71 -9.19
N PHE A 143 -8.25 17.31 -8.78
CA PHE A 143 -7.88 15.91 -8.65
C PHE A 143 -8.79 15.20 -7.65
N PHE A 144 -8.97 15.76 -6.46
CA PHE A 144 -9.84 15.17 -5.44
C PHE A 144 -11.28 15.07 -5.91
N ARG A 145 -11.82 16.13 -6.55
CA ARG A 145 -13.17 16.13 -7.11
C ARG A 145 -13.34 15.05 -8.18
N ALA A 146 -12.42 14.95 -9.12
CA ALA A 146 -12.46 13.92 -10.16
C ALA A 146 -12.37 12.50 -9.57
N ALA A 147 -11.58 12.32 -8.50
CA ALA A 147 -11.49 11.04 -7.80
C ALA A 147 -12.80 10.70 -7.07
N GLU A 148 -13.46 11.66 -6.43
CA GLU A 148 -14.77 11.44 -5.81
C GLU A 148 -15.86 11.13 -6.83
N GLU A 149 -15.86 11.80 -7.98
CA GLU A 149 -16.76 11.48 -9.09
C GLU A 149 -16.54 10.04 -9.57
N TYR A 150 -15.28 9.61 -9.70
CA TYR A 150 -14.94 8.23 -10.05
C TYR A 150 -15.45 7.23 -9.00
N LYS A 151 -15.26 7.52 -7.71
CA LYS A 151 -15.77 6.71 -6.60
C LYS A 151 -17.28 6.49 -6.67
N ASN A 152 -18.04 7.51 -7.05
CA ASN A 152 -19.50 7.42 -7.14
C ASN A 152 -19.99 6.48 -8.26
N ILE A 153 -19.16 6.23 -9.26
CA ILE A 153 -19.47 5.39 -10.42
C ILE A 153 -18.91 3.97 -10.26
N HIS A 154 -17.75 3.83 -9.60
CA HIS A 154 -16.98 2.59 -9.49
C HIS A 154 -16.87 2.13 -8.04
N GLN A 155 -17.50 1.01 -7.72
CA GLN A 155 -17.30 0.34 -6.44
C GLN A 155 -15.85 -0.17 -6.32
N GLY A 156 -15.31 -0.14 -5.10
CA GLY A 156 -13.94 -0.59 -4.85
C GLY A 156 -12.85 0.46 -5.05
N PHE A 157 -13.21 1.69 -5.42
CA PHE A 157 -12.33 2.85 -5.41
C PHE A 157 -12.63 3.71 -4.17
N HIS A 158 -11.62 4.00 -3.37
CA HIS A 158 -11.72 4.88 -2.20
C HIS A 158 -10.61 5.91 -2.21
N ILE A 159 -10.94 7.13 -1.80
CA ILE A 159 -9.99 8.22 -1.59
C ILE A 159 -10.26 8.88 -0.25
N ILE A 160 -9.19 9.16 0.50
CA ILE A 160 -9.23 9.86 1.79
C ILE A 160 -8.33 11.07 1.70
N ASP A 161 -8.87 12.21 2.12
CA ASP A 161 -8.12 13.47 2.17
C ASP A 161 -7.29 13.54 3.45
N GLU A 162 -6.00 13.36 3.32
CA GLU A 162 -5.02 13.45 4.41
C GLU A 162 -4.12 14.69 4.28
N ARG A 163 -4.61 15.77 3.69
CA ARG A 163 -3.86 17.03 3.51
C ARG A 163 -3.43 17.70 4.81
N ARG A 164 -4.10 17.40 5.92
CA ARG A 164 -3.77 17.98 7.25
C ARG A 164 -2.63 17.27 7.96
N ASN A 165 -2.15 16.15 7.43
CA ASN A 165 -1.02 15.43 7.98
C ASN A 165 0.30 16.17 7.71
N GLN A 166 1.37 15.79 8.42
CA GLN A 166 2.71 16.38 8.22
C GLN A 166 3.22 16.21 6.78
N ALA A 167 2.87 15.09 6.15
CA ALA A 167 3.10 14.82 4.74
C ALA A 167 1.76 14.80 4.00
N PRO A 168 1.28 15.94 3.47
CA PRO A 168 -0.03 16.03 2.83
C PRO A 168 -0.16 15.06 1.66
N CYS A 169 -1.14 14.17 1.71
CA CYS A 169 -1.40 13.19 0.66
C CYS A 169 -2.90 12.95 0.48
N TYR A 170 -3.23 12.34 -0.65
CA TYR A 170 -4.48 11.63 -0.84
C TYR A 170 -4.22 10.14 -0.73
N HIS A 171 -4.83 9.50 0.26
CA HIS A 171 -4.78 8.05 0.43
C HIS A 171 -5.78 7.39 -0.51
N ILE A 172 -5.32 6.47 -1.34
CA ILE A 172 -6.14 5.80 -2.36
C ILE A 172 -6.09 4.30 -2.16
N GLU A 173 -7.27 3.67 -2.25
CA GLU A 173 -7.43 2.22 -2.25
C GLU A 173 -8.22 1.81 -3.50
N ILE A 174 -7.73 0.82 -4.23
CA ILE A 174 -8.35 0.29 -5.45
C ILE A 174 -8.42 -1.22 -5.37
N THR A 175 -9.63 -1.75 -5.25
CA THR A 175 -9.88 -3.20 -5.34
C THR A 175 -9.53 -3.69 -6.74
N GLN A 176 -8.82 -4.80 -6.82
CA GLN A 176 -8.41 -5.39 -8.09
C GLN A 176 -9.54 -6.25 -8.68
N PRO A 177 -9.63 -6.33 -10.03
CA PRO A 177 -10.65 -7.12 -10.71
C PRO A 177 -10.46 -8.63 -10.52
#